data_bccdfa2319c7f09368e6d65ec2fcd854
#
_entry.id   bccdfa2319c7f09368e6d65ec2fcd854
#
_cell.length_a   1.000
_cell.length_b   1.000
_cell.length_c   1.000
_cell.angle_alpha   90.00
_cell.angle_beta   90.00
_cell.angle_gamma   90.00
#
_symmetry.space_group_name_H-M   'P 1'
#
loop_
_entity.id
_entity.type
_entity.pdbx_description
1 polymer ?
#
loop_
_entity_poly.entity_id
_entity_poly.type
_entity_poly.pdbx_seq_one_letter_code
_entity_poly.pdbx_strand_id
1 'polypeptide(L)'
;MLETIPETTTPILLQHKSISPMLLPLARMNSSAFSFLSDFVLVLLLFIQVPSSLGNDDLFTACSQKFECGRVVAGFPFWGADRSSACGVPELELRCENNITAKMNISQVAYRVLEINWEEGFLIRIAREDSFVGLCPPQFMNSTFNPKVFESDIEGYKNLTIFYGCKDAATIPGTIPFTCKINEVNDQRGNYIQVGDTGPRECNRSVLVPVSTTDWPPIGDLQPWEEFLKKEFEVRLKVDWKAYWDCIGSLGVCGIDKVNQTTCYCPNQSSGSRTCPPPPAPAPALPAPGMYLNFSSNQFMMNSSHFLMLHTP
;
A
#
# COMPACT_ATOMS: atom_id res chain seq x y z
N MET A 1 -6.45 -8.44 71.76
CA MET A 1 -7.20 -7.27 72.19
C MET A 1 -8.09 -6.91 71.03
N LEU A 2 -9.37 -7.20 71.26
CA LEU A 2 -10.47 -6.81 70.35
C LEU A 2 -10.78 -5.34 70.61
N GLU A 3 -11.00 -4.57 69.58
CA GLU A 3 -11.74 -3.32 69.68
C GLU A 3 -12.74 -3.22 68.54
N THR A 4 -13.95 -3.04 68.96
CA THR A 4 -15.22 -3.16 68.30
C THR A 4 -15.60 -1.87 67.56
N ILE A 5 -16.27 -2.04 66.46
CA ILE A 5 -16.97 -1.03 65.64
C ILE A 5 -18.32 -0.69 66.28
N PRO A 6 -18.81 0.54 66.33
CA PRO A 6 -20.22 0.80 66.48
C PRO A 6 -20.87 1.20 65.14
N GLU A 7 -21.88 0.42 64.73
CA GLU A 7 -22.94 0.76 63.80
C GLU A 7 -23.79 1.91 64.36
N THR A 8 -24.04 2.93 63.56
CA THR A 8 -25.15 3.85 63.80
C THR A 8 -26.03 3.92 62.56
N THR A 9 -27.13 3.19 62.71
CA THR A 9 -28.26 3.20 61.76
C THR A 9 -29.17 4.39 62.10
N THR A 10 -29.39 5.29 61.13
CA THR A 10 -30.51 6.24 61.20
C THR A 10 -31.47 6.00 60.02
N PRO A 11 -32.79 5.89 60.28
CA PRO A 11 -33.75 5.70 59.22
C PRO A 11 -34.14 7.02 58.59
N ILE A 12 -34.01 7.10 57.26
CA ILE A 12 -34.51 8.25 56.50
C ILE A 12 -35.99 8.04 56.17
N LEU A 13 -36.82 8.89 56.73
CA LEU A 13 -38.22 9.01 56.44
C LEU A 13 -38.46 9.36 54.98
N LEU A 14 -39.18 8.50 54.29
CA LEU A 14 -39.74 8.76 52.95
C LEU A 14 -40.89 9.76 53.05
N GLN A 15 -40.67 10.99 52.71
CA GLN A 15 -41.71 11.98 52.51
C GLN A 15 -42.28 11.85 51.10
N HIS A 16 -43.48 11.29 51.02
CA HIS A 16 -44.30 11.23 49.82
C HIS A 16 -44.72 12.65 49.39
N LYS A 17 -44.03 13.19 48.39
CA LYS A 17 -44.45 14.43 47.74
C LYS A 17 -45.32 14.09 46.54
N SER A 18 -46.63 14.28 46.70
CA SER A 18 -47.62 14.23 45.65
C SER A 18 -47.27 15.19 44.52
N ILE A 19 -46.92 14.66 43.36
CA ILE A 19 -46.76 15.42 42.13
C ILE A 19 -48.07 15.40 41.36
N SER A 20 -48.80 16.50 41.38
CA SER A 20 -49.95 16.74 40.51
C SER A 20 -49.51 16.68 39.05
N PRO A 21 -50.28 16.04 38.15
CA PRO A 21 -49.97 16.08 36.74
C PRO A 21 -50.24 17.48 36.16
N MET A 22 -49.16 18.19 35.85
CA MET A 22 -49.26 19.44 35.11
C MET A 22 -49.57 19.06 33.66
N LEU A 23 -50.84 19.25 33.28
CA LEU A 23 -51.32 19.17 31.89
C LEU A 23 -50.58 20.28 31.10
N LEU A 24 -49.58 19.90 30.34
CA LEU A 24 -49.05 20.75 29.27
C LEU A 24 -50.14 20.91 28.21
N PRO A 25 -50.44 22.13 27.75
CA PRO A 25 -51.33 22.32 26.62
C PRO A 25 -50.66 21.72 25.37
N LEU A 26 -51.33 20.76 24.75
CA LEU A 26 -50.99 20.29 23.39
C LEU A 26 -51.08 21.52 22.46
N ALA A 27 -49.93 22.10 22.19
CA ALA A 27 -49.82 23.09 21.14
C ALA A 27 -50.29 22.44 19.82
N ARG A 28 -51.39 22.96 19.31
CA ARG A 28 -51.97 22.58 18.05
C ARG A 28 -50.94 22.97 16.95
N MET A 29 -50.03 22.07 16.64
CA MET A 29 -49.07 22.28 15.54
C MET A 29 -49.84 22.40 14.27
N ASN A 30 -49.77 23.55 13.63
CA ASN A 30 -50.39 23.83 12.34
C ASN A 30 -49.86 22.85 11.29
N SER A 31 -50.77 22.27 10.56
CA SER A 31 -50.50 21.32 9.47
C SER A 31 -49.43 21.81 8.44
N SER A 32 -49.30 23.14 8.32
CA SER A 32 -48.31 23.76 7.47
C SER A 32 -46.84 23.54 7.95
N ALA A 33 -46.60 23.44 9.26
CA ALA A 33 -45.28 23.21 9.80
C ALA A 33 -44.73 21.81 9.48
N PHE A 34 -45.59 20.81 9.40
CA PHE A 34 -45.22 19.46 8.99
C PHE A 34 -44.86 19.37 7.49
N SER A 35 -45.51 20.17 6.65
CA SER A 35 -45.19 20.23 5.22
C SER A 35 -43.79 20.81 5.00
N PHE A 36 -43.45 21.92 5.67
CA PHE A 36 -42.11 22.52 5.54
C PHE A 36 -40.98 21.64 6.09
N LEU A 37 -41.23 20.90 7.17
CA LEU A 37 -40.25 19.94 7.70
C LEU A 37 -40.04 18.78 6.75
N SER A 38 -41.11 18.26 6.13
CA SER A 38 -41.03 17.19 5.12
C SER A 38 -40.25 17.61 3.88
N ASP A 39 -40.54 18.82 3.38
CA ASP A 39 -39.84 19.36 2.21
C ASP A 39 -38.37 19.67 2.52
N PHE A 40 -38.08 20.17 3.72
CA PHE A 40 -36.69 20.40 4.17
C PHE A 40 -35.89 19.12 4.31
N VAL A 41 -36.49 18.06 4.88
CA VAL A 41 -35.85 16.73 4.98
C VAL A 41 -35.65 16.14 3.59
N LEU A 42 -36.61 16.29 2.68
CA LEU A 42 -36.48 15.79 1.29
C LEU A 42 -35.36 16.54 0.54
N VAL A 43 -35.26 17.85 0.70
CA VAL A 43 -34.16 18.64 0.16
C VAL A 43 -32.83 18.26 0.79
N LEU A 44 -32.77 18.04 2.12
CA LEU A 44 -31.57 17.59 2.78
C LEU A 44 -31.11 16.20 2.30
N LEU A 45 -32.06 15.29 2.04
CA LEU A 45 -31.77 13.97 1.46
C LEU A 45 -31.25 14.06 0.02
N LEU A 46 -31.64 15.07 -0.75
CA LEU A 46 -31.11 15.32 -2.08
C LEU A 46 -29.66 15.87 -2.05
N PHE A 47 -29.25 16.49 -0.93
CA PHE A 47 -27.87 16.93 -0.72
C PHE A 47 -26.97 15.89 -0.06
N ILE A 48 -27.51 14.76 0.42
CA ILE A 48 -26.68 13.60 0.76
C ILE A 48 -26.21 13.03 -0.58
N GLN A 49 -25.15 13.59 -1.11
CA GLN A 49 -24.39 12.97 -2.17
C GLN A 49 -23.90 11.65 -1.64
N VAL A 50 -24.60 10.57 -2.01
CA VAL A 50 -24.04 9.23 -1.90
C VAL A 50 -22.68 9.33 -2.58
N PRO A 51 -21.56 9.03 -1.89
CA PRO A 51 -20.29 9.00 -2.59
C PRO A 51 -20.50 8.06 -3.78
N SER A 52 -20.49 8.64 -4.97
CA SER A 52 -20.53 7.86 -6.20
C SER A 52 -19.36 6.88 -6.06
N SER A 53 -19.67 5.57 -5.97
CA SER A 53 -18.63 4.57 -6.10
C SER A 53 -17.92 4.92 -7.39
N LEU A 54 -16.62 5.22 -7.30
CA LEU A 54 -15.79 5.47 -8.45
C LEU A 54 -16.09 4.37 -9.48
N GLY A 55 -16.67 4.76 -10.62
CA GLY A 55 -16.88 3.83 -11.72
C GLY A 55 -15.53 3.34 -12.22
N ASN A 56 -15.48 2.23 -12.92
CA ASN A 56 -14.21 1.66 -13.42
C ASN A 56 -13.45 2.59 -14.38
N ASP A 57 -14.16 3.49 -15.05
CA ASP A 57 -13.51 4.53 -15.87
C ASP A 57 -12.65 5.46 -15.02
N ASP A 58 -13.13 5.77 -13.81
CA ASP A 58 -12.36 6.53 -12.84
C ASP A 58 -11.15 5.75 -12.34
N LEU A 59 -11.28 4.41 -12.16
CA LEU A 59 -10.17 3.54 -11.72
C LEU A 59 -9.13 3.36 -12.83
N PHE A 60 -9.55 3.22 -14.10
CA PHE A 60 -8.61 3.21 -15.22
C PHE A 60 -7.77 4.47 -15.24
N THR A 61 -8.41 5.64 -15.17
CA THR A 61 -7.74 6.93 -15.15
C THR A 61 -6.87 7.10 -13.91
N ALA A 62 -7.40 6.81 -12.73
CA ALA A 62 -6.67 6.93 -11.46
C ALA A 62 -5.44 6.01 -11.40
N CYS A 63 -5.58 4.76 -11.90
CA CYS A 63 -4.47 3.82 -11.89
C CYS A 63 -3.49 3.99 -13.07
N SER A 64 -3.85 4.79 -14.08
CA SER A 64 -2.91 5.24 -15.11
C SER A 64 -1.91 6.26 -14.58
N GLN A 65 -2.29 7.02 -13.56
CA GLN A 65 -1.38 7.94 -12.89
C GLN A 65 -0.24 7.16 -12.25
N LYS A 66 0.97 7.71 -12.29
CA LYS A 66 2.13 7.16 -11.61
C LYS A 66 2.39 7.93 -10.33
N PHE A 67 2.92 7.23 -9.33
CA PHE A 67 3.54 7.88 -8.20
C PHE A 67 4.88 8.46 -8.65
N GLU A 68 5.15 9.72 -8.33
CA GLU A 68 6.41 10.38 -8.66
C GLU A 68 6.96 11.09 -7.43
N CYS A 69 8.21 10.78 -7.08
CA CYS A 69 8.90 11.37 -5.94
C CYS A 69 10.41 11.36 -6.15
N GLY A 70 10.99 12.52 -6.37
CA GLY A 70 12.41 12.65 -6.69
C GLY A 70 12.77 11.85 -7.95
N ARG A 71 13.56 10.79 -7.79
CA ARG A 71 13.94 9.90 -8.89
C ARG A 71 13.06 8.66 -9.00
N VAL A 72 12.19 8.43 -8.01
CA VAL A 72 11.33 7.25 -7.96
C VAL A 72 10.05 7.52 -8.71
N VAL A 73 9.80 6.71 -9.74
CA VAL A 73 8.54 6.68 -10.48
C VAL A 73 7.97 5.28 -10.34
N ALA A 74 6.74 5.17 -9.82
CA ALA A 74 6.12 3.89 -9.53
C ALA A 74 4.69 3.79 -10.09
N GLY A 75 4.40 2.63 -10.68
CA GLY A 75 3.06 2.19 -11.03
C GLY A 75 2.63 1.03 -10.14
N PHE A 76 1.77 0.15 -10.65
CA PHE A 76 1.45 -1.12 -9.98
C PHE A 76 2.74 -1.91 -9.69
N PRO A 77 2.90 -2.51 -8.51
CA PRO A 77 1.92 -2.73 -7.45
C PRO A 77 1.89 -1.66 -6.35
N PHE A 78 2.49 -0.50 -6.58
CA PHE A 78 2.53 0.59 -5.61
C PHE A 78 1.35 1.53 -5.75
N TRP A 79 1.02 2.22 -4.65
CA TRP A 79 0.03 3.28 -4.58
C TRP A 79 0.48 4.35 -3.57
N GLY A 80 -0.22 5.48 -3.51
CA GLY A 80 0.10 6.58 -2.60
C GLY A 80 0.16 7.92 -3.31
N ALA A 81 0.24 9.01 -2.58
CA ALA A 81 0.02 10.37 -3.06
C ALA A 81 -1.32 10.46 -3.82
N ASP A 82 -1.30 10.88 -5.08
CA ASP A 82 -2.51 11.01 -5.90
C ASP A 82 -2.98 9.68 -6.52
N ARG A 83 -2.21 8.61 -6.36
CA ARG A 83 -2.55 7.28 -6.86
C ARG A 83 -3.40 6.51 -5.86
N SER A 84 -4.63 6.16 -6.26
CA SER A 84 -5.61 5.48 -5.40
C SER A 84 -5.10 4.15 -4.83
N SER A 85 -5.56 3.80 -3.63
CA SER A 85 -5.26 2.49 -2.99
C SER A 85 -5.77 1.28 -3.79
N ALA A 86 -6.78 1.45 -4.63
CA ALA A 86 -7.22 0.40 -5.56
C ALA A 86 -6.19 0.08 -6.66
N CYS A 87 -5.18 0.93 -6.83
CA CYS A 87 -4.16 0.77 -7.86
C CYS A 87 -2.93 -0.02 -7.42
N GLY A 88 -2.89 -0.50 -6.17
CA GLY A 88 -1.72 -1.23 -5.67
C GLY A 88 -2.01 -2.07 -4.44
N VAL A 89 -1.03 -2.88 -4.05
CA VAL A 89 -1.11 -3.77 -2.89
C VAL A 89 -1.13 -2.93 -1.60
N PRO A 90 -2.02 -3.21 -0.63
CA PRO A 90 -2.19 -2.38 0.56
C PRO A 90 -0.91 -2.06 1.32
N GLU A 91 0.01 -3.03 1.43
CA GLU A 91 1.28 -2.88 2.14
C GLU A 91 2.33 -2.08 1.38
N LEU A 92 2.09 -1.77 0.09
CA LEU A 92 3.03 -1.08 -0.79
C LEU A 92 2.67 0.41 -0.99
N GLU A 93 2.15 1.04 0.06
CA GLU A 93 1.93 2.49 0.06
C GLU A 93 3.27 3.24 0.00
N LEU A 94 3.40 4.12 -0.98
CA LEU A 94 4.50 5.06 -1.08
C LEU A 94 4.08 6.46 -0.61
N ARG A 95 4.95 7.08 0.17
CA ARG A 95 4.83 8.48 0.60
C ARG A 95 5.98 9.28 0.10
N CYS A 96 5.72 10.50 -0.31
CA CYS A 96 6.75 11.41 -0.78
C CYS A 96 7.05 12.46 0.29
N GLU A 97 8.26 12.47 0.79
CA GLU A 97 8.71 13.47 1.74
C GLU A 97 9.52 14.56 1.02
N ASN A 98 9.11 15.81 1.23
CA ASN A 98 9.73 17.00 0.64
C ASN A 98 9.88 16.94 -0.90
N ASN A 99 9.01 16.20 -1.58
CA ASN A 99 9.05 15.98 -3.04
C ASN A 99 10.35 15.31 -3.56
N ILE A 100 11.15 14.72 -2.68
CA ILE A 100 12.48 14.19 -3.04
C ILE A 100 12.63 12.74 -2.60
N THR A 101 12.14 12.39 -1.42
CA THR A 101 12.39 11.09 -0.80
C THR A 101 11.16 10.24 -0.78
N ALA A 102 11.16 9.18 -1.58
CA ALA A 102 10.10 8.16 -1.54
C ALA A 102 10.32 7.24 -0.33
N LYS A 103 9.26 7.01 0.44
CA LYS A 103 9.27 6.17 1.64
C LYS A 103 8.13 5.16 1.61
N MET A 104 8.37 4.01 2.23
CA MET A 104 7.34 3.01 2.52
C MET A 104 7.47 2.51 3.96
N ASN A 105 6.37 2.05 4.55
CA ASN A 105 6.38 1.45 5.88
C ASN A 105 6.30 -0.07 5.79
N ILE A 106 7.27 -0.76 6.37
CA ILE A 106 7.27 -2.22 6.49
C ILE A 106 7.33 -2.57 7.98
N SER A 107 6.32 -3.27 8.49
CA SER A 107 6.22 -3.60 9.94
C SER A 107 6.42 -2.38 10.85
N GLN A 108 5.80 -1.24 10.50
CA GLN A 108 5.88 0.04 11.23
C GLN A 108 7.26 0.73 11.18
N VAL A 109 8.20 0.21 10.43
CA VAL A 109 9.50 0.83 10.18
C VAL A 109 9.48 1.55 8.84
N ALA A 110 9.95 2.79 8.83
CA ALA A 110 10.10 3.56 7.60
C ALA A 110 11.35 3.12 6.82
N TYR A 111 11.17 2.87 5.55
CA TYR A 111 12.23 2.59 4.59
C TYR A 111 12.21 3.64 3.48
N ARG A 112 13.37 4.16 3.13
CA ARG A 112 13.53 4.94 1.91
C ARG A 112 13.58 4.01 0.72
N VAL A 113 12.80 4.32 -0.31
CA VAL A 113 12.84 3.62 -1.60
C VAL A 113 13.81 4.39 -2.48
N LEU A 114 14.88 3.73 -2.89
CA LEU A 114 15.97 4.35 -3.66
C LEU A 114 15.81 4.06 -5.16
N GLU A 115 15.36 2.87 -5.48
CA GLU A 115 15.22 2.41 -6.85
C GLU A 115 14.13 1.33 -6.95
N ILE A 116 13.46 1.28 -8.10
CA ILE A 116 12.50 0.24 -8.46
C ILE A 116 12.91 -0.28 -9.83
N ASN A 117 13.30 -1.55 -9.89
CA ASN A 117 13.67 -2.22 -11.13
C ASN A 117 12.54 -3.16 -11.57
N TRP A 118 11.86 -2.78 -12.64
CA TRP A 118 10.75 -3.54 -13.22
C TRP A 118 11.21 -4.69 -14.09
N GLU A 119 12.38 -4.57 -14.72
CA GLU A 119 12.90 -5.52 -15.68
C GLU A 119 13.38 -6.80 -14.99
N GLU A 120 13.92 -6.70 -13.79
CA GLU A 120 14.41 -7.81 -12.98
C GLU A 120 13.38 -8.39 -12.00
N GLY A 121 12.09 -8.16 -12.25
CA GLY A 121 11.06 -8.83 -11.48
C GLY A 121 10.59 -8.07 -10.24
N PHE A 122 10.23 -6.80 -10.36
CA PHE A 122 9.80 -5.95 -9.25
C PHE A 122 10.79 -5.95 -8.08
N LEU A 123 12.06 -5.82 -8.40
CA LEU A 123 13.11 -5.64 -7.42
C LEU A 123 13.09 -4.20 -6.94
N ILE A 124 13.10 -4.01 -5.63
CA ILE A 124 13.20 -2.67 -5.03
C ILE A 124 14.45 -2.59 -4.16
N ARG A 125 15.15 -1.48 -4.25
CA ARG A 125 16.29 -1.16 -3.40
C ARG A 125 15.86 -0.18 -2.33
N ILE A 126 16.00 -0.59 -1.08
CA ILE A 126 15.53 0.15 0.08
C ILE A 126 16.61 0.33 1.12
N ALA A 127 16.47 1.37 1.94
CA ALA A 127 17.32 1.62 3.09
C ALA A 127 16.46 1.96 4.30
N ARG A 128 16.78 1.34 5.42
CA ARG A 128 16.07 1.52 6.68
C ARG A 128 16.37 2.89 7.30
N GLU A 129 15.36 3.66 7.72
CA GLU A 129 15.58 5.01 8.24
C GLU A 129 16.09 5.07 9.67
N ASP A 130 15.59 4.22 10.56
CA ASP A 130 16.01 4.22 11.95
C ASP A 130 17.47 3.77 12.16
N SER A 131 18.08 3.11 11.18
CA SER A 131 19.51 2.75 11.20
C SER A 131 20.45 3.95 11.14
N PHE A 132 19.99 5.11 10.66
CA PHE A 132 20.81 6.33 10.62
C PHE A 132 21.10 6.92 11.99
N VAL A 133 20.34 6.55 13.01
CA VAL A 133 20.55 7.00 14.40
C VAL A 133 21.60 6.17 15.13
N GLY A 134 22.06 5.04 14.56
CA GLY A 134 23.04 4.12 15.14
C GLY A 134 22.40 2.94 15.87
N LEU A 135 23.24 2.11 16.50
CA LEU A 135 22.82 0.89 17.18
C LEU A 135 22.04 1.12 18.49
N CYS A 136 22.08 2.33 19.02
CA CYS A 136 21.50 2.67 20.31
C CYS A 136 20.33 3.67 20.24
N PRO A 137 19.43 3.63 19.25
CA PRO A 137 18.24 4.46 19.30
C PRO A 137 17.23 3.85 20.28
N PRO A 138 16.57 4.64 21.12
CA PRO A 138 15.52 4.14 22.02
C PRO A 138 14.31 3.56 21.27
N GLN A 139 14.24 3.73 19.95
CA GLN A 139 13.10 3.36 19.11
C GLN A 139 13.45 2.36 17.99
N PHE A 140 14.58 1.66 18.07
CA PHE A 140 14.90 0.63 17.06
C PHE A 140 13.79 -0.43 17.05
N MET A 141 13.06 -0.52 15.96
CA MET A 141 11.86 -1.36 15.88
C MET A 141 12.11 -2.66 15.13
N ASN A 142 11.35 -3.68 15.53
CA ASN A 142 11.33 -4.96 14.83
C ASN A 142 10.78 -4.77 13.40
N SER A 143 11.46 -5.32 12.41
CA SER A 143 10.97 -5.30 11.04
C SER A 143 11.10 -6.68 10.40
N THR A 144 10.00 -7.15 9.88
CA THR A 144 9.90 -8.42 9.15
C THR A 144 9.16 -8.20 7.84
N PHE A 145 9.59 -8.88 6.79
CA PHE A 145 8.92 -8.82 5.51
C PHE A 145 7.75 -9.82 5.48
N ASN A 146 6.57 -9.33 5.10
CA ASN A 146 5.40 -10.18 4.93
C ASN A 146 5.61 -11.13 3.72
N PRO A 147 5.64 -12.46 3.92
CA PRO A 147 5.92 -13.41 2.84
C PRO A 147 4.81 -13.50 1.78
N LYS A 148 3.68 -12.81 1.99
CA LYS A 148 2.63 -12.68 0.96
C LYS A 148 2.93 -11.57 -0.04
N VAL A 149 3.75 -10.59 0.35
CA VAL A 149 4.08 -9.40 -0.44
C VAL A 149 5.52 -9.44 -0.93
N PHE A 150 6.42 -10.00 -0.12
CA PHE A 150 7.85 -10.09 -0.42
C PHE A 150 8.26 -11.56 -0.59
N GLU A 151 9.15 -11.82 -1.53
CA GLU A 151 9.74 -13.14 -1.68
C GLU A 151 10.74 -13.39 -0.54
N SER A 152 10.71 -14.60 0.04
CA SER A 152 11.53 -14.96 1.21
C SER A 152 12.92 -15.52 0.86
N ASP A 153 13.10 -15.98 -0.39
CA ASP A 153 14.28 -16.76 -0.80
C ASP A 153 15.27 -15.95 -1.64
N ILE A 154 15.39 -14.65 -1.36
CA ILE A 154 16.26 -13.77 -2.15
C ILE A 154 17.61 -13.60 -1.46
N GLU A 155 18.65 -13.66 -2.27
CA GLU A 155 20.03 -13.40 -1.85
C GLU A 155 20.28 -11.94 -1.42
N GLY A 156 19.31 -11.03 -1.58
CA GLY A 156 19.47 -9.59 -1.38
C GLY A 156 19.60 -9.14 0.07
N TYR A 157 18.96 -9.85 1.03
CA TYR A 157 19.03 -9.50 2.45
C TYR A 157 19.08 -10.72 3.36
N LYS A 158 19.59 -10.51 4.59
CA LYS A 158 19.53 -11.46 5.71
C LYS A 158 19.07 -10.76 6.97
N ASN A 159 18.53 -11.52 7.91
CA ASN A 159 18.14 -11.00 9.21
C ASN A 159 19.33 -11.01 10.16
N LEU A 160 19.54 -9.87 10.80
CA LEU A 160 20.32 -9.75 12.01
C LEU A 160 19.39 -9.63 13.20
N THR A 161 19.78 -10.20 14.33
CA THR A 161 19.13 -9.94 15.60
C THR A 161 20.05 -9.10 16.49
N ILE A 162 19.51 -7.98 16.96
CA ILE A 162 20.19 -7.10 17.91
C ILE A 162 19.57 -7.36 19.28
N PHE A 163 20.39 -7.77 20.23
CA PHE A 163 19.99 -8.07 21.59
C PHE A 163 20.45 -6.97 22.54
N TYR A 164 19.54 -6.53 23.41
CA TYR A 164 19.78 -5.47 24.39
C TYR A 164 19.57 -5.99 25.82
N GLY A 165 20.50 -5.66 26.71
CA GLY A 165 20.37 -5.94 28.12
C GLY A 165 20.39 -7.43 28.48
N CYS A 166 21.31 -8.19 27.93
CA CYS A 166 21.45 -9.62 28.16
C CYS A 166 22.26 -9.89 29.44
N LYS A 167 21.84 -10.87 30.26
CA LYS A 167 22.49 -11.16 31.56
C LYS A 167 23.83 -11.86 31.42
N ASP A 168 23.99 -12.87 30.58
CA ASP A 168 25.15 -13.75 30.56
C ASP A 168 25.83 -13.84 29.20
N ALA A 169 26.04 -12.73 28.56
CA ALA A 169 26.40 -12.73 27.17
C ALA A 169 27.93 -12.79 26.90
N ALA A 170 28.75 -13.03 27.88
CA ALA A 170 30.22 -12.95 27.73
C ALA A 170 30.83 -13.97 26.75
N THR A 171 30.11 -14.98 26.28
CA THR A 171 30.72 -16.10 25.53
C THR A 171 29.81 -16.76 24.48
N ILE A 172 28.92 -16.04 23.85
CA ILE A 172 28.12 -16.65 22.75
C ILE A 172 28.95 -16.58 21.47
N PRO A 173 29.37 -17.72 20.91
CA PRO A 173 30.11 -17.73 19.65
C PRO A 173 29.32 -17.08 18.49
N GLY A 174 29.98 -16.23 17.70
CA GLY A 174 29.38 -15.57 16.56
C GLY A 174 28.54 -14.33 16.89
N THR A 175 28.62 -13.83 18.13
CA THR A 175 28.03 -12.56 18.52
C THR A 175 29.06 -11.44 18.52
N ILE A 176 28.60 -10.22 18.24
CA ILE A 176 29.41 -9.00 18.25
C ILE A 176 28.91 -8.15 19.43
N PRO A 177 29.71 -8.00 20.48
CA PRO A 177 29.32 -7.19 21.64
C PRO A 177 29.39 -5.70 21.34
N PHE A 178 28.47 -4.93 21.91
CA PHE A 178 28.51 -3.47 21.88
C PHE A 178 27.93 -2.85 23.16
N THR A 179 28.24 -1.58 23.41
CA THR A 179 27.77 -0.86 24.58
C THR A 179 26.86 0.30 24.16
N CYS A 180 25.67 0.38 24.78
CA CYS A 180 24.77 1.54 24.66
C CYS A 180 24.76 2.33 25.96
N LYS A 181 24.91 3.63 25.88
CA LYS A 181 24.57 4.54 26.97
C LYS A 181 23.09 4.87 26.87
N ILE A 182 22.23 4.13 27.55
CA ILE A 182 20.81 4.43 27.64
C ILE A 182 20.61 5.24 28.92
N ASN A 183 20.20 6.50 28.81
CA ASN A 183 19.92 7.41 29.94
C ASN A 183 21.08 7.58 30.94
N GLU A 184 22.32 7.73 30.45
CA GLU A 184 23.53 7.93 31.25
C GLU A 184 23.85 6.83 32.28
N VAL A 185 23.04 5.81 32.37
CA VAL A 185 23.29 4.64 33.24
C VAL A 185 24.07 3.62 32.42
N ASN A 186 25.28 3.31 32.85
CA ASN A 186 26.02 2.15 32.39
C ASN A 186 25.24 0.89 32.81
N ASP A 187 24.38 0.39 31.94
CA ASP A 187 23.78 -0.92 32.14
C ASP A 187 24.93 -1.95 32.01
N GLN A 188 25.25 -2.65 33.11
CA GLN A 188 26.26 -3.70 33.13
C GLN A 188 25.88 -4.92 32.29
N ARG A 189 24.72 -4.88 31.66
CA ARG A 189 24.23 -5.94 30.79
C ARG A 189 24.81 -5.78 29.38
N GLY A 190 25.15 -6.90 28.77
CA GLY A 190 25.71 -6.92 27.44
C GLY A 190 24.66 -6.67 26.34
N ASN A 191 25.07 -5.99 25.27
CA ASN A 191 24.30 -5.89 24.04
C ASN A 191 25.08 -6.59 22.92
N TYR A 192 24.38 -7.25 22.00
CA TYR A 192 24.99 -8.11 21.00
C TYR A 192 24.28 -8.01 19.67
N ILE A 193 25.06 -8.13 18.60
CA ILE A 193 24.55 -8.39 17.25
C ILE A 193 24.82 -9.85 16.93
N GLN A 194 23.86 -10.53 16.34
CA GLN A 194 23.98 -11.89 15.86
C GLN A 194 23.33 -12.06 14.48
N VAL A 195 23.95 -12.88 13.63
CA VAL A 195 23.36 -13.28 12.36
C VAL A 195 22.28 -14.33 12.61
N GLY A 196 21.07 -14.11 12.06
CA GLY A 196 19.94 -15.01 12.22
C GLY A 196 19.07 -14.69 13.42
N ASP A 197 18.12 -15.59 13.69
CA ASP A 197 17.02 -15.38 14.64
C ASP A 197 17.27 -15.99 16.02
N THR A 198 18.37 -16.74 16.18
CA THR A 198 18.71 -17.44 17.42
C THR A 198 19.71 -16.66 18.24
N GLY A 199 19.40 -16.38 19.50
CA GLY A 199 20.27 -15.63 20.38
C GLY A 199 20.11 -15.99 21.85
N PRO A 200 20.77 -15.22 22.74
CA PRO A 200 20.68 -15.43 24.18
C PRO A 200 19.23 -15.33 24.64
N ARG A 201 18.82 -16.26 25.51
CA ARG A 201 17.44 -16.35 25.98
C ARG A 201 17.05 -15.30 27.02
N GLU A 202 18.02 -14.67 27.67
CA GLU A 202 17.79 -13.77 28.79
C GLU A 202 18.21 -12.33 28.52
N CYS A 203 17.67 -11.77 27.44
CA CYS A 203 17.82 -10.36 27.11
C CYS A 203 16.53 -9.57 27.37
N ASN A 204 16.66 -8.30 27.72
CA ASN A 204 15.50 -7.43 27.94
C ASN A 204 14.72 -7.17 26.65
N ARG A 205 15.42 -7.11 25.52
CA ARG A 205 14.83 -6.83 24.21
C ARG A 205 15.66 -7.48 23.10
N SER A 206 14.97 -7.96 22.08
CA SER A 206 15.55 -8.36 20.81
C SER A 206 14.88 -7.63 19.66
N VAL A 207 15.64 -7.25 18.66
CA VAL A 207 15.14 -6.57 17.45
C VAL A 207 15.67 -7.28 16.23
N LEU A 208 14.77 -7.71 15.36
CA LEU A 208 15.09 -8.31 14.08
C LEU A 208 15.26 -7.21 13.02
N VAL A 209 16.38 -7.23 12.33
CA VAL A 209 16.80 -6.19 11.38
C VAL A 209 17.21 -6.85 10.07
N PRO A 210 16.49 -6.65 8.98
CA PRO A 210 16.96 -7.06 7.66
C PRO A 210 18.12 -6.15 7.22
N VAL A 211 19.15 -6.78 6.65
CA VAL A 211 20.39 -6.12 6.20
C VAL A 211 20.86 -6.72 4.88
N SER A 212 21.73 -6.00 4.18
CA SER A 212 22.38 -6.48 2.95
C SER A 212 23.10 -7.81 3.17
N THR A 213 23.18 -8.63 2.13
CA THR A 213 24.00 -9.86 2.13
C THR A 213 25.42 -9.64 1.66
N THR A 214 25.74 -8.46 1.14
CA THR A 214 27.06 -8.11 0.62
C THR A 214 27.90 -7.35 1.63
N ASP A 215 29.22 -7.48 1.53
CA ASP A 215 30.21 -6.69 2.31
C ASP A 215 30.04 -6.78 3.82
N TRP A 216 29.88 -8.00 4.34
CA TRP A 216 29.78 -8.25 5.77
C TRP A 216 31.01 -7.74 6.54
N PRO A 217 30.81 -6.95 7.60
CA PRO A 217 31.93 -6.51 8.41
C PRO A 217 32.62 -7.68 9.14
N PRO A 218 33.91 -7.57 9.46
CA PRO A 218 34.59 -8.53 10.29
C PRO A 218 34.02 -8.55 11.71
N ILE A 219 34.07 -9.71 12.34
CA ILE A 219 33.70 -9.86 13.76
C ILE A 219 34.76 -9.18 14.60
N GLY A 220 34.40 -8.20 15.44
CA GLY A 220 35.29 -7.57 16.41
C GLY A 220 35.12 -6.06 16.57
N ASP A 221 34.93 -5.34 15.49
CA ASP A 221 34.81 -3.87 15.53
C ASP A 221 33.36 -3.42 15.34
N LEU A 222 32.87 -2.54 16.19
CA LEU A 222 31.48 -2.04 16.15
C LEU A 222 31.23 -1.03 15.03
N GLN A 223 32.18 -0.13 14.78
CA GLN A 223 32.01 0.96 13.82
C GLN A 223 31.66 0.48 12.40
N PRO A 224 32.30 -0.54 11.83
CA PRO A 224 31.91 -1.11 10.55
C PRO A 224 30.48 -1.66 10.52
N TRP A 225 29.97 -2.15 11.67
CA TRP A 225 28.60 -2.65 11.77
C TRP A 225 27.56 -1.54 11.79
N GLU A 226 27.85 -0.40 12.41
CA GLU A 226 26.96 0.76 12.35
C GLU A 226 26.84 1.31 10.93
N GLU A 227 27.92 1.36 10.17
CA GLU A 227 27.88 1.74 8.76
C GLU A 227 27.20 0.68 7.90
N PHE A 228 27.38 -0.60 8.20
CA PHE A 228 26.74 -1.69 7.51
C PHE A 228 25.22 -1.68 7.67
N LEU A 229 24.70 -1.38 8.86
CA LEU A 229 23.27 -1.26 9.14
C LEU A 229 22.57 -0.13 8.33
N LYS A 230 23.35 0.85 7.89
CA LYS A 230 22.85 1.96 7.05
C LYS A 230 22.79 1.62 5.58
N LYS A 231 23.43 0.51 5.17
CA LYS A 231 23.47 0.12 3.75
C LYS A 231 22.09 -0.21 3.23
N GLU A 232 21.91 0.09 1.98
CA GLU A 232 20.77 -0.32 1.19
C GLU A 232 20.85 -1.81 0.86
N PHE A 233 19.71 -2.42 0.65
CA PHE A 233 19.59 -3.80 0.20
C PHE A 233 18.38 -3.97 -0.70
N GLU A 234 18.34 -5.09 -1.41
CA GLU A 234 17.33 -5.38 -2.39
C GLU A 234 16.31 -6.37 -1.83
N VAL A 235 15.04 -6.11 -2.14
CA VAL A 235 13.93 -7.02 -1.87
C VAL A 235 13.09 -7.17 -3.13
N ARG A 236 12.61 -8.39 -3.37
CA ARG A 236 11.75 -8.68 -4.50
C ARG A 236 10.31 -8.76 -4.07
N LEU A 237 9.42 -8.14 -4.84
CA LEU A 237 7.98 -8.18 -4.59
C LEU A 237 7.36 -9.43 -5.20
N LYS A 238 6.43 -10.03 -4.45
CA LYS A 238 5.66 -11.18 -4.90
C LYS A 238 4.43 -10.71 -5.67
N VAL A 239 4.57 -10.59 -6.97
CA VAL A 239 3.52 -10.12 -7.88
C VAL A 239 3.07 -11.24 -8.81
N ASP A 240 1.78 -11.31 -9.11
CA ASP A 240 1.29 -12.19 -10.18
C ASP A 240 1.72 -11.63 -11.55
N TRP A 241 2.90 -12.09 -11.99
CA TRP A 241 3.52 -11.70 -13.26
C TRP A 241 2.62 -11.95 -14.46
N LYS A 242 1.94 -13.11 -14.43
CA LYS A 242 1.08 -13.47 -15.54
C LYS A 242 -0.09 -12.50 -15.65
N ALA A 243 -0.77 -12.24 -14.55
CA ALA A 243 -1.88 -11.27 -14.52
C ALA A 243 -1.41 -9.86 -14.89
N TYR A 244 -0.22 -9.45 -14.44
CA TYR A 244 0.37 -8.17 -14.79
C TYR A 244 0.59 -8.03 -16.30
N TRP A 245 1.29 -8.99 -16.93
CA TRP A 245 1.59 -8.91 -18.35
C TRP A 245 0.37 -9.12 -19.23
N ASP A 246 -0.57 -9.99 -18.83
CA ASP A 246 -1.85 -10.17 -19.52
C ASP A 246 -2.64 -8.84 -19.56
N CYS A 247 -2.63 -8.09 -18.45
CA CYS A 247 -3.30 -6.80 -18.35
C CYS A 247 -2.64 -5.73 -19.21
N ILE A 248 -1.33 -5.52 -19.03
CA ILE A 248 -0.60 -4.49 -19.79
C ILE A 248 -0.62 -4.80 -21.30
N GLY A 249 -0.46 -6.07 -21.68
CA GLY A 249 -0.51 -6.51 -23.07
C GLY A 249 -1.86 -6.28 -23.72
N SER A 250 -2.94 -6.19 -22.94
CA SER A 250 -4.29 -5.86 -23.42
C SER A 250 -4.63 -4.36 -23.36
N LEU A 251 -3.63 -3.49 -23.14
CA LEU A 251 -3.77 -2.03 -23.00
C LEU A 251 -4.60 -1.61 -21.76
N GLY A 252 -4.63 -2.46 -20.76
CA GLY A 252 -5.25 -2.16 -19.47
C GLY A 252 -4.27 -1.57 -18.47
N VAL A 253 -4.79 -1.20 -17.30
CA VAL A 253 -4.03 -0.69 -16.16
C VAL A 253 -4.23 -1.61 -14.97
N CYS A 254 -3.14 -2.10 -14.39
CA CYS A 254 -3.21 -3.01 -13.27
C CYS A 254 -3.58 -2.31 -11.96
N GLY A 255 -4.37 -2.99 -11.16
CA GLY A 255 -4.70 -2.66 -9.78
C GLY A 255 -5.04 -3.91 -9.00
N ILE A 256 -5.74 -3.74 -7.90
CA ILE A 256 -6.24 -4.84 -7.06
C ILE A 256 -7.75 -4.79 -6.93
N ASP A 257 -8.35 -5.96 -6.80
CA ASP A 257 -9.77 -6.09 -6.51
C ASP A 257 -10.08 -6.06 -5.00
N LYS A 258 -11.35 -6.25 -4.64
CA LYS A 258 -11.80 -6.24 -3.25
C LYS A 258 -11.25 -7.39 -2.38
N VAL A 259 -10.66 -8.40 -3.00
CA VAL A 259 -10.03 -9.56 -2.32
C VAL A 259 -8.50 -9.54 -2.44
N ASN A 260 -7.94 -8.37 -2.78
CA ASN A 260 -6.50 -8.13 -2.95
C ASN A 260 -5.83 -9.00 -4.04
N GLN A 261 -6.57 -9.33 -5.09
CA GLN A 261 -6.01 -10.01 -6.26
C GLN A 261 -5.73 -9.01 -7.38
N THR A 262 -4.67 -9.28 -8.16
CA THR A 262 -4.34 -8.46 -9.33
C THR A 262 -5.50 -8.48 -10.31
N THR A 263 -5.99 -7.31 -10.65
CA THR A 263 -7.06 -7.09 -11.63
C THR A 263 -6.65 -6.07 -12.67
N CYS A 264 -7.35 -6.06 -13.79
CA CYS A 264 -7.09 -5.16 -14.89
C CYS A 264 -8.27 -4.20 -15.06
N TYR A 265 -7.98 -2.91 -14.97
CA TYR A 265 -8.95 -1.85 -15.28
C TYR A 265 -8.81 -1.45 -16.74
N CYS A 266 -9.92 -1.40 -17.43
CA CYS A 266 -9.97 -1.14 -18.86
C CYS A 266 -10.74 0.15 -19.15
N PRO A 267 -10.40 0.89 -20.22
CA PRO A 267 -11.19 2.05 -20.63
C PRO A 267 -12.62 1.63 -20.97
N ASN A 268 -13.59 2.45 -20.54
CA ASN A 268 -15.01 2.24 -20.80
C ASN A 268 -15.62 0.93 -20.25
N GLN A 269 -15.02 0.35 -19.21
CA GLN A 269 -15.55 -0.84 -18.53
C GLN A 269 -15.84 -0.58 -17.05
N SER A 270 -16.98 -1.07 -16.58
CA SER A 270 -17.45 -0.89 -15.21
C SER A 270 -17.02 -1.99 -14.22
N SER A 271 -16.25 -2.97 -14.64
CA SER A 271 -15.74 -4.04 -13.76
C SER A 271 -14.33 -4.46 -14.14
N GLY A 272 -13.47 -4.69 -13.14
CA GLY A 272 -12.15 -5.25 -13.35
C GLY A 272 -12.24 -6.63 -14.05
N SER A 273 -11.33 -6.90 -14.93
CA SER A 273 -11.20 -8.14 -15.68
C SER A 273 -9.76 -8.66 -15.62
N ARG A 274 -9.49 -9.79 -16.21
CA ARG A 274 -8.12 -10.29 -16.32
C ARG A 274 -7.36 -9.60 -17.47
N THR A 275 -8.07 -9.28 -18.54
CA THR A 275 -7.56 -8.62 -19.74
C THR A 275 -8.61 -7.66 -20.28
N CYS A 276 -8.19 -6.64 -21.00
CA CYS A 276 -9.11 -5.74 -21.69
C CYS A 276 -9.57 -6.34 -23.03
N PRO A 277 -10.85 -6.16 -23.41
CA PRO A 277 -11.31 -6.53 -24.73
C PRO A 277 -10.61 -5.70 -25.80
N PRO A 278 -10.43 -6.24 -27.00
CA PRO A 278 -9.90 -5.46 -28.10
C PRO A 278 -10.80 -4.25 -28.37
N PRO A 279 -10.23 -3.10 -28.77
CA PRO A 279 -11.00 -1.95 -29.14
C PRO A 279 -12.01 -2.32 -30.23
N PRO A 280 -13.22 -1.76 -30.22
CA PRO A 280 -14.22 -2.02 -31.26
C PRO A 280 -13.60 -1.74 -32.61
N ALA A 281 -13.82 -2.64 -33.56
CA ALA A 281 -13.37 -2.42 -34.93
C ALA A 281 -13.90 -1.06 -35.44
N PRO A 282 -13.07 -0.26 -36.11
CA PRO A 282 -13.55 1.00 -36.68
C PRO A 282 -14.78 0.70 -37.50
N ALA A 283 -15.84 1.45 -37.25
CA ALA A 283 -17.07 1.33 -38.02
C ALA A 283 -16.71 1.37 -39.51
N PRO A 284 -17.26 0.46 -40.36
CA PRO A 284 -17.00 0.53 -41.79
C PRO A 284 -17.31 1.95 -42.25
N ALA A 285 -16.33 2.57 -42.90
CA ALA A 285 -16.52 3.90 -43.44
C ALA A 285 -17.82 3.90 -44.27
N LEU A 286 -18.77 4.76 -43.91
CA LEU A 286 -19.95 4.95 -44.70
C LEU A 286 -19.46 5.19 -46.13
N PRO A 287 -20.01 4.46 -47.15
CA PRO A 287 -19.65 4.72 -48.50
C PRO A 287 -19.88 6.22 -48.76
N ALA A 288 -18.85 6.89 -49.26
CA ALA A 288 -18.95 8.29 -49.63
C ALA A 288 -20.23 8.47 -50.46
N PRO A 289 -21.04 9.54 -50.22
CA PRO A 289 -22.26 9.76 -50.98
C PRO A 289 -21.89 9.70 -52.44
N GLY A 290 -22.36 8.63 -53.10
CA GLY A 290 -22.01 8.31 -54.48
C GLY A 290 -22.39 9.49 -55.37
N MET A 291 -21.41 10.06 -56.08
CA MET A 291 -21.71 10.75 -57.31
C MET A 291 -22.43 9.75 -58.17
N TYR A 292 -23.74 9.90 -58.28
CA TYR A 292 -24.50 9.26 -59.32
C TYR A 292 -24.01 9.85 -60.67
N LEU A 293 -22.96 9.26 -61.25
CA LEU A 293 -22.65 9.43 -62.63
C LEU A 293 -23.76 8.72 -63.40
N ASN A 294 -24.67 9.49 -63.94
CA ASN A 294 -25.63 9.06 -64.94
C ASN A 294 -24.82 8.51 -66.13
N PHE A 295 -24.59 7.18 -66.12
CA PHE A 295 -24.13 6.51 -67.34
C PHE A 295 -25.32 6.34 -68.28
N SER A 296 -25.44 7.31 -69.17
CA SER A 296 -26.23 7.14 -70.42
C SER A 296 -25.60 6.00 -71.23
N SER A 297 -26.40 4.96 -71.46
CA SER A 297 -26.08 3.83 -72.30
C SER A 297 -25.62 4.27 -73.68
N ASN A 298 -24.37 3.99 -74.05
CA ASN A 298 -24.02 3.75 -75.45
C ASN A 298 -22.96 2.64 -75.51
N GLN A 299 -23.36 1.59 -76.17
CA GLN A 299 -22.58 0.45 -76.59
C GLN A 299 -21.25 0.85 -77.24
N PHE A 300 -20.18 0.15 -76.94
CA PHE A 300 -19.28 -0.33 -77.99
C PHE A 300 -18.50 -1.56 -77.52
N MET A 301 -18.50 -2.52 -78.33
CA MET A 301 -17.90 -3.83 -78.25
C MET A 301 -16.39 -3.82 -78.51
N MET A 302 -15.75 -4.89 -78.06
CA MET A 302 -14.47 -5.43 -78.54
C MET A 302 -13.19 -4.75 -77.96
N ASN A 303 -12.16 -5.41 -77.45
CA ASN A 303 -11.53 -6.64 -77.91
C ASN A 303 -10.47 -7.12 -76.90
N SER A 304 -10.32 -8.36 -76.89
CA SER A 304 -9.31 -9.32 -76.41
C SER A 304 -7.88 -8.84 -76.31
N SER A 305 -7.17 -9.56 -75.35
CA SER A 305 -5.74 -10.00 -75.37
C SER A 305 -4.68 -9.05 -74.76
N HIS A 306 -4.06 -9.38 -73.69
CA HIS A 306 -2.77 -10.00 -73.57
C HIS A 306 -2.28 -10.15 -72.16
N PHE A 307 -2.07 -11.34 -71.74
CA PHE A 307 -1.08 -11.92 -70.91
C PHE A 307 0.24 -11.13 -70.84
N LEU A 308 0.76 -10.93 -69.63
CA LEU A 308 2.16 -11.28 -69.34
C LEU A 308 2.46 -11.26 -67.84
N MET A 309 2.82 -12.41 -67.36
CA MET A 309 3.56 -12.61 -66.12
C MET A 309 4.96 -11.99 -66.23
N LEU A 310 5.45 -11.47 -65.12
CA LEU A 310 6.89 -11.59 -64.85
C LEU A 310 7.11 -11.79 -63.37
N HIS A 311 7.76 -12.90 -63.04
CA HIS A 311 8.37 -13.33 -61.80
C HIS A 311 9.72 -12.65 -61.63
N THR A 312 9.99 -12.28 -60.36
CA THR A 312 11.24 -12.43 -59.58
C THR A 312 12.55 -11.80 -60.13
N PRO A 313 13.58 -11.67 -59.28
CA PRO A 313 13.83 -12.34 -58.01
C PRO A 313 13.74 -11.44 -56.78
#